data_17453169c959146467afe28ef9e5e2dc
#
_entry.id   17453169c959146467afe28ef9e5e2dc
#
_cell.length_a   1.000
_cell.length_b   1.000
_cell.length_c   1.000
_cell.angle_alpha   90.00
_cell.angle_beta   90.00
_cell.angle_gamma   90.00
#
_symmetry.space_group_name_H-M   'P 1'
#
loop_
_entity.id
_entity.type
_entity.pdbx_description
1 polymer ?
#
loop_
_entity_poly.entity_id
_entity_poly.type
_entity_poly.pdbx_seq_one_letter_code
_entity_poly.pdbx_strand_id
1 'polypeptide(L)'
;MSDVRAGKTKKSDSELIKGCLSGDQYCWNELIDRYQRLIYSVARALCRSHEDEADIFQQVCLQLYQRLAELRDHDTLPAWLITVTRRQVVAMLKSRKPMVPLDDDHPDVEVHIGWIENEHIVERAMLDLPERCRLLIDLLYLHPAQLTYAAISERLGMPVSSIGPTRARCLKKLRKLLS
;
A
#
# COMPACT_ATOMS: atom_id res chain seq x y z
N MET A 1 21.37 -0.22 27.64
CA MET A 1 21.81 -1.22 26.64
C MET A 1 21.07 -0.91 25.37
N SER A 2 21.78 -0.32 24.45
CA SER A 2 21.23 0.33 23.25
C SER A 2 21.07 -0.72 22.15
N ASP A 3 19.82 -0.99 21.76
CA ASP A 3 19.55 -1.87 20.64
C ASP A 3 19.66 -1.06 19.35
N VAL A 4 20.80 -1.25 18.68
CA VAL A 4 21.12 -0.68 17.38
C VAL A 4 20.21 -1.38 16.36
N ARG A 5 19.12 -0.73 15.96
CA ARG A 5 18.36 -1.13 14.76
C ARG A 5 19.24 -0.97 13.54
N ALA A 6 20.00 -2.03 13.25
CA ALA A 6 20.70 -2.17 11.99
C ALA A 6 19.69 -2.01 10.84
N GLY A 7 19.99 -1.11 9.91
CA GLY A 7 19.17 -0.85 8.73
C GLY A 7 19.00 -2.13 7.89
N LYS A 8 17.92 -2.86 8.10
CA LYS A 8 17.51 -3.96 7.22
C LYS A 8 17.16 -3.33 5.88
N THR A 9 17.97 -3.57 4.87
CA THR A 9 17.60 -3.33 3.46
C THR A 9 16.25 -3.99 3.21
N LYS A 10 15.25 -3.17 2.86
CA LYS A 10 13.88 -3.64 2.65
C LYS A 10 13.87 -4.55 1.42
N LYS A 11 13.53 -5.82 1.60
CA LYS A 11 13.42 -6.80 0.51
C LYS A 11 12.41 -6.32 -0.54
N SER A 12 12.71 -6.52 -1.81
CA SER A 12 11.77 -6.32 -2.91
C SER A 12 10.63 -7.35 -2.86
N ASP A 13 9.53 -7.09 -3.58
CA ASP A 13 8.43 -8.07 -3.66
C ASP A 13 8.90 -9.39 -4.26
N SER A 14 9.77 -9.33 -5.28
CA SER A 14 10.35 -10.51 -5.88
C SER A 14 11.17 -11.34 -4.89
N GLU A 15 11.93 -10.69 -4.01
CA GLU A 15 12.70 -11.37 -2.96
C GLU A 15 11.80 -11.96 -1.88
N LEU A 16 10.73 -11.24 -1.49
CA LEU A 16 9.75 -11.75 -0.53
C LEU A 16 8.99 -12.95 -1.10
N ILE A 17 8.51 -12.87 -2.34
CA ILE A 17 7.79 -13.96 -3.00
C ILE A 17 8.66 -15.20 -3.12
N LYS A 18 9.93 -15.06 -3.52
CA LYS A 18 10.87 -16.19 -3.55
C LYS A 18 11.06 -16.81 -2.17
N GLY A 19 11.18 -15.99 -1.13
CA GLY A 19 11.25 -16.47 0.26
C GLY A 19 9.98 -17.21 0.68
N CYS A 20 8.81 -16.67 0.37
CA CYS A 20 7.53 -17.34 0.66
C CYS A 20 7.44 -18.71 -0.02
N LEU A 21 7.83 -18.80 -1.30
CA LEU A 21 7.83 -20.06 -2.05
C LEU A 21 8.84 -21.09 -1.52
N SER A 22 9.90 -20.64 -0.85
CA SER A 22 10.86 -21.53 -0.15
C SER A 22 10.45 -21.86 1.28
N GLY A 23 9.27 -21.40 1.74
CA GLY A 23 8.76 -21.69 3.08
C GLY A 23 9.25 -20.73 4.19
N ASP A 24 9.86 -19.59 3.83
CA ASP A 24 10.32 -18.59 4.80
C ASP A 24 9.13 -17.83 5.40
N GLN A 25 8.78 -18.14 6.64
CA GLN A 25 7.68 -17.52 7.38
C GLN A 25 7.91 -16.00 7.59
N TYR A 26 9.15 -15.55 7.72
CA TYR A 26 9.46 -14.13 7.85
C TYR A 26 9.08 -13.38 6.56
N CYS A 27 9.43 -13.95 5.40
CA CYS A 27 9.07 -13.36 4.12
C CYS A 27 7.55 -13.29 3.92
N TRP A 28 6.81 -14.31 4.39
CA TRP A 28 5.36 -14.32 4.37
C TRP A 28 4.78 -13.21 5.24
N ASN A 29 5.22 -13.08 6.48
CA ASN A 29 4.75 -12.03 7.39
C ASN A 29 5.02 -10.63 6.82
N GLU A 30 6.23 -10.40 6.32
CA GLU A 30 6.61 -9.12 5.70
C GLU A 30 5.76 -8.79 4.45
N LEU A 31 5.42 -9.81 3.65
CA LEU A 31 4.58 -9.65 2.47
C LEU A 31 3.15 -9.28 2.88
N ILE A 32 2.58 -9.95 3.86
CA ILE A 32 1.24 -9.66 4.40
C ILE A 32 1.23 -8.26 5.03
N ASP A 33 2.19 -7.91 5.88
CA ASP A 33 2.29 -6.59 6.52
C ASP A 33 2.37 -5.46 5.48
N ARG A 34 3.05 -5.71 4.36
CA ARG A 34 3.18 -4.75 3.25
C ARG A 34 1.87 -4.47 2.55
N TYR A 35 1.02 -5.49 2.37
CA TYR A 35 -0.19 -5.42 1.57
C TYR A 35 -1.50 -5.41 2.36
N GLN A 36 -1.48 -5.64 3.68
CA GLN A 36 -2.70 -5.67 4.50
C GLN A 36 -3.51 -4.36 4.36
N ARG A 37 -2.84 -3.19 4.35
CA ARG A 37 -3.55 -1.90 4.21
C ARG A 37 -4.26 -1.79 2.87
N LEU A 38 -3.62 -2.23 1.79
CA LEU A 38 -4.24 -2.27 0.46
C LEU A 38 -5.49 -3.14 0.45
N ILE A 39 -5.39 -4.37 0.95
CA ILE A 39 -6.52 -5.32 1.00
C ILE A 39 -7.66 -4.75 1.84
N TYR A 40 -7.35 -4.24 3.06
CA TYR A 40 -8.37 -3.63 3.92
C TYR A 40 -8.99 -2.37 3.31
N SER A 41 -8.24 -1.53 2.60
CA SER A 41 -8.77 -0.33 1.93
C SER A 41 -9.80 -0.71 0.86
N VAL A 42 -9.48 -1.71 0.02
CA VAL A 42 -10.41 -2.20 -1.00
C VAL A 42 -11.63 -2.88 -0.36
N ALA A 43 -11.43 -3.72 0.66
CA ALA A 43 -12.53 -4.37 1.35
C ALA A 43 -13.48 -3.36 2.01
N ARG A 44 -12.93 -2.36 2.73
CA ARG A 44 -13.70 -1.31 3.43
C ARG A 44 -14.52 -0.44 2.47
N ALA A 45 -14.01 -0.17 1.28
CA ALA A 45 -14.73 0.59 0.27
C ALA A 45 -16.03 -0.13 -0.20
N LEU A 46 -16.09 -1.46 -0.06
CA LEU A 46 -17.13 -2.30 -0.62
C LEU A 46 -17.94 -3.04 0.45
N CYS A 47 -17.39 -3.32 1.64
CA CYS A 47 -18.04 -3.99 2.75
C CYS A 47 -18.80 -3.01 3.64
N ARG A 48 -19.78 -3.53 4.38
CA ARG A 48 -20.62 -2.75 5.31
C ARG A 48 -20.25 -2.95 6.78
N SER A 49 -19.42 -3.94 7.10
CA SER A 49 -19.01 -4.26 8.47
C SER A 49 -17.54 -4.63 8.55
N HIS A 50 -16.93 -4.39 9.71
CA HIS A 50 -15.54 -4.81 9.99
C HIS A 50 -15.36 -6.33 10.02
N GLU A 51 -16.40 -7.07 10.36
CA GLU A 51 -16.37 -8.53 10.34
C GLU A 51 -16.22 -9.04 8.90
N ASP A 52 -16.98 -8.45 7.98
CA ASP A 52 -16.85 -8.73 6.55
C ASP A 52 -15.45 -8.40 6.01
N GLU A 53 -14.89 -7.24 6.41
CA GLU A 53 -13.53 -6.84 6.02
C GLU A 53 -12.50 -7.90 6.45
N ALA A 54 -12.61 -8.41 7.69
CA ALA A 54 -11.70 -9.42 8.23
C ALA A 54 -11.84 -10.78 7.51
N ASP A 55 -13.06 -11.20 7.21
CA ASP A 55 -13.33 -12.43 6.47
C ASP A 55 -12.75 -12.34 5.05
N ILE A 56 -12.97 -11.22 4.37
CA ILE A 56 -12.41 -10.97 3.03
C ILE A 56 -10.88 -10.99 3.09
N PHE A 57 -10.27 -10.34 4.07
CA PHE A 57 -8.82 -10.35 4.24
C PHE A 57 -8.27 -11.77 4.37
N GLN A 58 -8.88 -12.61 5.20
CA GLN A 58 -8.48 -14.01 5.36
C GLN A 58 -8.60 -14.80 4.05
N GLN A 59 -9.71 -14.62 3.32
CA GLN A 59 -9.93 -15.29 2.02
C GLN A 59 -8.90 -14.86 0.97
N VAL A 60 -8.54 -13.58 0.94
CA VAL A 60 -7.50 -13.05 0.04
C VAL A 60 -6.13 -13.61 0.40
N CYS A 61 -5.78 -13.68 1.70
CA CYS A 61 -4.52 -14.28 2.15
C CYS A 61 -4.44 -15.77 1.79
N LEU A 62 -5.54 -16.51 1.93
CA LEU A 62 -5.59 -17.92 1.54
C LEU A 62 -5.39 -18.09 0.03
N GLN A 63 -6.05 -17.27 -0.79
CA GLN A 63 -5.86 -17.31 -2.24
C GLN A 63 -4.44 -16.89 -2.66
N LEU A 64 -3.86 -15.90 -1.98
CA LEU A 64 -2.47 -15.52 -2.21
C LEU A 64 -1.54 -16.70 -1.94
N TYR A 65 -1.71 -17.37 -0.81
CA TYR A 65 -0.90 -18.56 -0.46
C TYR A 65 -1.01 -19.67 -1.51
N GLN A 66 -2.23 -19.95 -1.99
CA GLN A 66 -2.49 -21.02 -2.97
C GLN A 66 -1.95 -20.69 -4.36
N ARG A 67 -1.94 -19.40 -4.75
CA ARG A 67 -1.63 -18.98 -6.13
C ARG A 67 -0.33 -18.21 -6.28
N LEU A 68 0.42 -18.03 -5.19
CA LEU A 68 1.67 -17.27 -5.23
C LEU A 68 2.67 -17.82 -6.25
N ALA A 69 2.74 -19.14 -6.40
CA ALA A 69 3.60 -19.80 -7.38
C ALA A 69 3.17 -19.58 -8.85
N GLU A 70 1.92 -19.19 -9.09
CA GLU A 70 1.38 -18.96 -10.44
C GLU A 70 1.67 -17.52 -10.94
N LEU A 71 2.06 -16.62 -10.03
CA LEU A 71 2.36 -15.23 -10.34
C LEU A 71 3.70 -15.15 -11.11
N ARG A 72 3.62 -15.01 -12.43
CA ARG A 72 4.80 -14.90 -13.32
C ARG A 72 5.52 -13.57 -13.20
N ASP A 73 4.76 -12.50 -12.99
CA ASP A 73 5.25 -11.14 -12.86
C ASP A 73 4.91 -10.61 -11.46
N HIS A 74 5.95 -10.44 -10.65
CA HIS A 74 5.80 -10.03 -9.25
C HIS A 74 5.40 -8.55 -9.11
N ASP A 75 5.62 -7.74 -10.14
CA ASP A 75 5.23 -6.32 -10.14
C ASP A 75 3.71 -6.16 -10.30
N THR A 76 3.02 -7.21 -10.77
CA THR A 76 1.55 -7.21 -10.89
C THR A 76 0.82 -7.63 -9.61
N LEU A 77 1.54 -7.99 -8.53
CA LEU A 77 0.94 -8.45 -7.28
C LEU A 77 -0.08 -7.44 -6.69
N PRO A 78 0.17 -6.11 -6.64
CA PRO A 78 -0.83 -5.17 -6.13
C PRO A 78 -2.15 -5.20 -6.92
N ALA A 79 -2.10 -5.15 -8.24
CA ALA A 79 -3.27 -5.21 -9.10
C ALA A 79 -4.02 -6.55 -8.98
N TRP A 80 -3.27 -7.65 -8.82
CA TRP A 80 -3.85 -8.96 -8.56
C TRP A 80 -4.60 -8.99 -7.21
N LEU A 81 -4.00 -8.45 -6.14
CA LEU A 81 -4.63 -8.38 -4.81
C LEU A 81 -5.94 -7.57 -4.85
N ILE A 82 -5.95 -6.42 -5.51
CA ILE A 82 -7.14 -5.58 -5.69
C ILE A 82 -8.25 -6.37 -6.40
N THR A 83 -7.89 -7.01 -7.51
CA THR A 83 -8.83 -7.81 -8.31
C THR A 83 -9.42 -8.97 -7.50
N VAL A 84 -8.59 -9.69 -6.74
CA VAL A 84 -9.03 -10.81 -5.91
C VAL A 84 -9.90 -10.31 -4.76
N THR A 85 -9.51 -9.23 -4.08
CA THR A 85 -10.30 -8.63 -2.99
C THR A 85 -11.70 -8.24 -3.49
N ARG A 86 -11.78 -7.53 -4.62
CA ARG A 86 -13.06 -7.15 -5.25
C ARG A 86 -13.93 -8.37 -5.55
N ARG A 87 -13.36 -9.42 -6.17
CA ARG A 87 -14.08 -10.65 -6.48
C ARG A 87 -14.62 -11.36 -5.24
N GLN A 88 -13.85 -11.39 -4.15
CA GLN A 88 -14.28 -11.97 -2.89
C GLN A 88 -15.47 -11.21 -2.28
N VAL A 89 -15.41 -9.88 -2.27
CA VAL A 89 -16.53 -9.06 -1.79
C VAL A 89 -17.78 -9.29 -2.62
N VAL A 90 -17.68 -9.27 -3.95
CA VAL A 90 -18.83 -9.55 -4.83
C VAL A 90 -19.40 -10.94 -4.59
N ALA A 91 -18.57 -11.96 -4.44
CA ALA A 91 -19.02 -13.33 -4.15
C ALA A 91 -19.74 -13.40 -2.80
N MET A 92 -19.21 -12.76 -1.76
CA MET A 92 -19.83 -12.66 -0.43
C MET A 92 -21.19 -11.96 -0.50
N LEU A 93 -21.28 -10.83 -1.19
CA LEU A 93 -22.55 -10.10 -1.32
C LEU A 93 -23.60 -10.90 -2.10
N LYS A 94 -23.21 -11.61 -3.15
CA LYS A 94 -24.11 -12.51 -3.92
C LYS A 94 -24.62 -13.68 -3.07
N SER A 95 -23.80 -14.23 -2.16
CA SER A 95 -24.22 -15.34 -1.29
C SER A 95 -25.23 -14.91 -0.21
N ARG A 96 -25.23 -13.64 0.20
CA ARG A 96 -26.12 -13.11 1.25
C ARG A 96 -27.47 -12.60 0.74
N LYS A 97 -27.62 -12.34 -0.57
CA LYS A 97 -28.86 -11.86 -1.18
C LYS A 97 -29.18 -12.63 -2.45
N PRO A 98 -30.20 -13.54 -2.43
CA PRO A 98 -30.59 -14.31 -3.62
C PRO A 98 -31.27 -13.49 -4.73
N MET A 99 -31.58 -12.20 -4.56
CA MET A 99 -32.50 -11.51 -5.47
C MET A 99 -32.30 -10.01 -5.68
N VAL A 100 -31.10 -9.51 -5.87
CA VAL A 100 -30.91 -8.23 -6.56
C VAL A 100 -29.73 -8.38 -7.51
N PRO A 101 -29.90 -8.18 -8.83
CA PRO A 101 -28.75 -8.06 -9.73
C PRO A 101 -27.92 -6.88 -9.26
N LEU A 102 -26.73 -7.15 -8.73
CA LEU A 102 -25.71 -6.13 -8.60
C LEU A 102 -25.26 -5.85 -10.04
N ASP A 103 -25.59 -4.67 -10.52
CA ASP A 103 -25.02 -4.12 -11.73
C ASP A 103 -23.49 -4.13 -11.54
N ASP A 104 -22.80 -4.93 -12.32
CA ASP A 104 -21.33 -5.07 -12.25
C ASP A 104 -20.63 -3.75 -12.61
N ASP A 105 -21.39 -2.74 -13.00
CA ASP A 105 -20.96 -1.44 -13.51
C ASP A 105 -21.40 -0.30 -12.58
N HIS A 106 -20.90 -0.33 -11.30
CA HIS A 106 -21.01 0.83 -10.44
C HIS A 106 -19.80 1.74 -10.69
N PRO A 107 -19.97 2.84 -11.43
CA PRO A 107 -18.86 3.78 -11.74
C PRO A 107 -18.21 4.36 -10.48
N ASP A 108 -18.96 4.51 -9.39
CA ASP A 108 -18.44 4.99 -8.11
C ASP A 108 -17.44 4.03 -7.46
N VAL A 109 -17.62 2.71 -7.66
CA VAL A 109 -16.74 1.68 -7.13
C VAL A 109 -15.42 1.65 -7.90
N GLU A 110 -15.44 1.78 -9.22
CA GLU A 110 -14.21 1.84 -10.03
C GLU A 110 -13.39 3.09 -9.77
N VAL A 111 -14.04 4.24 -9.65
CA VAL A 111 -13.38 5.51 -9.26
C VAL A 111 -12.72 5.36 -7.89
N HIS A 112 -13.42 4.78 -6.91
CA HIS A 112 -12.89 4.61 -5.56
C HIS A 112 -11.70 3.63 -5.51
N ILE A 113 -11.74 2.55 -6.27
CA ILE A 113 -10.63 1.59 -6.40
C ILE A 113 -9.42 2.24 -7.07
N GLY A 114 -9.62 3.03 -8.13
CA GLY A 114 -8.53 3.76 -8.78
C GLY A 114 -7.82 4.73 -7.83
N TRP A 115 -8.53 5.37 -6.91
CA TRP A 115 -7.92 6.19 -5.85
C TRP A 115 -7.07 5.35 -4.88
N ILE A 116 -7.57 4.18 -4.47
CA ILE A 116 -6.85 3.26 -3.56
C ILE A 116 -5.59 2.71 -4.22
N GLU A 117 -5.64 2.36 -5.51
CA GLU A 117 -4.47 1.93 -6.28
C GLU A 117 -3.40 3.02 -6.32
N ASN A 118 -3.79 4.25 -6.64
CA ASN A 118 -2.89 5.38 -6.69
C ASN A 118 -2.29 5.70 -5.31
N GLU A 119 -3.09 5.66 -4.24
CA GLU A 119 -2.62 5.86 -2.87
C GLU A 119 -1.56 4.82 -2.50
N HIS A 120 -1.80 3.54 -2.80
CA HIS A 120 -0.85 2.47 -2.53
C HIS A 120 0.46 2.61 -3.32
N ILE A 121 0.38 2.98 -4.60
CA ILE A 121 1.56 3.24 -5.44
C ILE A 121 2.38 4.38 -4.86
N VAL A 122 1.73 5.48 -4.44
CA VAL A 122 2.39 6.61 -3.82
C VAL A 122 3.01 6.22 -2.47
N GLU A 123 2.28 5.49 -1.61
CA GLU A 123 2.82 5.00 -0.32
C GLU A 123 4.08 4.15 -0.53
N ARG A 124 4.07 3.24 -1.49
CA ARG A 124 5.26 2.43 -1.82
C ARG A 124 6.42 3.29 -2.29
N ALA A 125 6.18 4.16 -3.26
CA ALA A 125 7.21 5.07 -3.76
C ALA A 125 7.78 5.99 -2.65
N MET A 126 6.94 6.41 -1.70
CA MET A 126 7.37 7.15 -0.50
C MET A 126 8.31 6.33 0.38
N LEU A 127 8.07 5.03 0.54
CA LEU A 127 8.94 4.16 1.34
C LEU A 127 10.32 3.95 0.71
N ASP A 128 10.40 3.97 -0.62
CA ASP A 128 11.65 3.82 -1.38
C ASP A 128 12.43 5.13 -1.52
N LEU A 129 11.86 6.25 -1.09
CA LEU A 129 12.58 7.52 -1.01
C LEU A 129 13.65 7.51 0.09
N PRO A 130 14.78 8.21 -0.11
CA PRO A 130 15.70 8.51 0.98
C PRO A 130 14.95 9.13 2.17
N GLU A 131 15.26 8.71 3.39
CA GLU A 131 14.55 9.10 4.61
C GLU A 131 14.33 10.62 4.71
N ARG A 132 15.36 11.41 4.43
CA ARG A 132 15.26 12.88 4.46
C ARG A 132 14.26 13.44 3.45
N CYS A 133 14.13 12.81 2.28
CA CYS A 133 13.13 13.21 1.29
C CYS A 133 11.72 12.81 1.73
N ARG A 134 11.56 11.60 2.26
CA ARG A 134 10.29 11.10 2.78
C ARG A 134 9.77 12.00 3.89
N LEU A 135 10.60 12.31 4.89
CA LEU A 135 10.25 13.21 6.00
C LEU A 135 9.87 14.61 5.50
N LEU A 136 10.61 15.16 4.54
CA LEU A 136 10.30 16.48 3.99
C LEU A 136 8.95 16.49 3.24
N ILE A 137 8.68 15.48 2.43
CA ILE A 137 7.41 15.38 1.69
C ILE A 137 6.25 15.14 2.66
N ASP A 138 6.42 14.28 3.66
CA ASP A 138 5.42 14.02 4.70
C ASP A 138 5.04 15.33 5.43
N LEU A 139 6.02 16.08 5.91
CA LEU A 139 5.78 17.35 6.61
C LEU A 139 5.15 18.43 5.74
N LEU A 140 5.43 18.44 4.43
CA LEU A 140 4.91 19.43 3.50
C LEU A 140 3.49 19.15 3.01
N TYR A 141 3.12 17.87 2.85
CA TYR A 141 1.92 17.49 2.11
C TYR A 141 0.98 16.53 2.83
N LEU A 142 1.49 15.70 3.74
CA LEU A 142 0.70 14.65 4.38
C LEU A 142 0.42 14.94 5.86
N HIS A 143 1.16 15.86 6.46
CA HIS A 143 0.97 16.22 7.87
C HIS A 143 -0.37 16.94 8.08
N PRO A 144 -1.23 16.50 9.03
CA PRO A 144 -2.57 17.04 9.23
C PRO A 144 -2.59 18.53 9.60
N ALA A 145 -1.56 19.02 10.32
CA ALA A 145 -1.37 20.45 10.55
C ALA A 145 -0.47 21.00 9.44
N GLN A 146 -0.99 21.86 8.57
CA GLN A 146 -0.23 22.53 7.51
C GLN A 146 0.94 23.32 8.13
N LEU A 147 2.12 22.71 8.14
CA LEU A 147 3.31 23.27 8.80
C LEU A 147 3.91 24.40 7.96
N THR A 148 4.33 25.47 8.63
CA THR A 148 5.10 26.54 7.99
C THR A 148 6.52 26.06 7.67
N TYR A 149 7.16 26.72 6.70
CA TYR A 149 8.57 26.42 6.36
C TYR A 149 9.52 26.62 7.55
N ALA A 150 9.21 27.55 8.46
CA ALA A 150 9.97 27.74 9.69
C ALA A 150 9.89 26.51 10.61
N ALA A 151 8.68 25.98 10.82
CA ALA A 151 8.49 24.78 11.63
C ALA A 151 9.15 23.54 11.00
N ILE A 152 9.10 23.40 9.66
CA ILE A 152 9.77 22.32 8.93
C ILE A 152 11.29 22.46 9.04
N SER A 153 11.81 23.68 8.91
CA SER A 153 13.22 24.01 9.07
C SER A 153 13.77 23.55 10.43
N GLU A 154 13.04 23.86 11.50
CA GLU A 154 13.39 23.48 12.86
C GLU A 154 13.37 21.94 13.03
N ARG A 155 12.31 21.26 12.56
CA ARG A 155 12.17 19.80 12.69
C ARG A 155 13.22 19.01 11.91
N LEU A 156 13.64 19.49 10.73
CA LEU A 156 14.59 18.80 9.86
C LEU A 156 16.03 19.30 10.02
N GLY A 157 16.27 20.32 10.86
CA GLY A 157 17.59 20.93 11.05
C GLY A 157 18.18 21.46 9.73
N MET A 158 17.36 22.13 8.90
CA MET A 158 17.79 22.64 7.61
C MET A 158 17.36 24.11 7.40
N PRO A 159 18.16 24.95 6.73
CA PRO A 159 17.79 26.34 6.47
C PRO A 159 16.46 26.44 5.69
N VAL A 160 15.63 27.42 6.03
CA VAL A 160 14.35 27.69 5.32
C VAL A 160 14.56 27.84 3.82
N SER A 161 15.63 28.55 3.40
CA SER A 161 15.99 28.74 1.99
C SER A 161 16.31 27.44 1.25
N SER A 162 16.69 26.38 1.97
CA SER A 162 17.02 25.07 1.41
C SER A 162 15.79 24.16 1.21
N ILE A 163 14.65 24.48 1.84
CA ILE A 163 13.42 23.66 1.75
C ILE A 163 12.92 23.58 0.31
N GLY A 164 12.78 24.72 -0.37
CA GLY A 164 12.28 24.77 -1.76
C GLY A 164 13.10 23.94 -2.74
N PRO A 165 14.42 24.18 -2.85
CA PRO A 165 15.30 23.39 -3.70
C PRO A 165 15.34 21.90 -3.35
N THR A 166 15.31 21.56 -2.05
CA THR A 166 15.31 20.16 -1.61
C THR A 166 13.99 19.50 -1.94
N ARG A 167 12.85 20.19 -1.74
CA ARG A 167 11.51 19.72 -2.16
C ARG A 167 11.50 19.35 -3.64
N ALA A 168 11.98 20.23 -4.51
CA ALA A 168 12.01 19.99 -5.95
C ALA A 168 12.81 18.73 -6.30
N ARG A 169 13.97 18.53 -5.67
CA ARG A 169 14.78 17.31 -5.87
C ARG A 169 14.08 16.05 -5.37
N CYS A 170 13.42 16.13 -4.20
CA CYS A 170 12.70 14.98 -3.64
C CYS A 170 11.48 14.62 -4.47
N LEU A 171 10.71 15.60 -4.97
CA LEU A 171 9.58 15.35 -5.89
C LEU A 171 10.05 14.74 -7.22
N LYS A 172 11.21 15.18 -7.75
CA LYS A 172 11.79 14.56 -8.94
C LYS A 172 12.18 13.09 -8.73
N LYS A 173 12.70 12.75 -7.53
CA LYS A 173 12.99 11.35 -7.17
C LYS A 173 11.70 10.55 -7.03
N LEU A 174 10.68 11.07 -6.34
CA LEU A 174 9.38 10.42 -6.20
C LEU A 174 8.76 10.13 -7.56
N ARG A 175 8.77 11.11 -8.48
CA ARG A 175 8.25 10.91 -9.85
C ARG A 175 8.93 9.76 -10.58
N LYS A 176 10.26 9.57 -10.40
CA LYS A 176 10.99 8.45 -11.00
C LYS A 176 10.62 7.09 -10.41
N LEU A 177 10.11 7.06 -9.17
CA LEU A 177 9.64 5.83 -8.52
C LEU A 177 8.19 5.50 -8.89
N LEU A 178 7.46 6.47 -9.44
CA LEU A 178 6.08 6.34 -9.88
C LEU A 178 5.97 6.07 -11.41
N SER A 179 7.07 6.18 -12.14
CA SER A 179 7.14 5.91 -13.59
C SER A 179 7.69 4.53 -13.87
#